data_201cc649bd41cffe0638d916de3dceae
#
_entry.id   201cc649bd41cffe0638d916de3dceae
#
_cell.length_a   1.000
_cell.length_b   1.000
_cell.length_c   1.000
_cell.angle_alpha   90.00
_cell.angle_beta   90.00
_cell.angle_gamma   90.00
#
_symmetry.space_group_name_H-M   'P 1'
#
loop_
_entity.id
_entity.type
_entity.pdbx_description
1 polymer ?
#
loop_
_entity_poly.entity_id
_entity_poly.type
_entity_poly.pdbx_seq_one_letter_code
_entity_poly.pdbx_strand_id
1 'polypeptide(L)'
;MPRSSAVQHTPFPAMAIVIMMMLMLGGCQLVASSSGLSPSTLAKEDPLQYAPPVTQGLDAEGLSLLIGAELAAQRGNYQRASLDYLKATQRYPAAELAERATFTARYSDSSQLLLDATQRWQALAPDATAPRRLLAAITLQQGQWIESLEQRLAIARTGEDTDLTALAEFAIAENGPLPDLLDRLRVYLTSPETDNLQSDPWVAAALLEMALGETRAAEASLESARQREDIGRSLWLATARLGLQTQDYTKARQAAREGLADDPQDVRFILLLAQTEIRLGNLTAAQQQTNQLLENHQGGDELRLALAELYLDEGYPEPAQQLLQPFIGQPQVPDRAYILLGEIARANQEIDNALLYFRQVSEGDDFIPARARAADMLIDNQRLIDARAFLRIERMAHDPYYNSLLMLEIQLLDEYGLTQEADRLLDRELARTPDDSALLYQRAMRAWEAGDIEQMETDLKRLLANEPDNANALNALGYTLADENLDGRLDEAQRLIERAYELAPDDPAVLDSMGWVYYRQGDPQRALDWLERAFAVMPDQEIAAHLAEVLHELGRSEEARELIDRLIRQTSEHPAIDELLERLPNLAP
;
A
#
# COMPACT_ATOMS: atom_id res chain seq x y z
N MET A 1 23.95 4.87 38.89
CA MET A 1 24.14 5.59 37.63
C MET A 1 23.25 4.89 36.59
N PRO A 2 22.12 5.43 36.21
CA PRO A 2 21.28 4.83 35.19
C PRO A 2 21.79 5.23 33.80
N ARG A 3 21.95 4.26 32.94
CA ARG A 3 22.23 4.47 31.51
C ARG A 3 20.93 4.95 30.85
N SER A 4 20.93 6.14 30.31
CA SER A 4 19.88 6.62 29.43
C SER A 4 20.02 5.88 28.10
N SER A 5 19.15 4.93 27.85
CA SER A 5 18.83 4.47 26.48
C SER A 5 17.89 5.51 25.85
N ALA A 6 18.46 6.42 25.10
CA ALA A 6 17.66 7.23 24.17
C ALA A 6 17.08 6.28 23.13
N VAL A 7 15.78 6.02 23.24
CA VAL A 7 15.00 5.46 22.15
C VAL A 7 15.08 6.48 21.02
N GLN A 8 15.86 6.18 20.00
CA GLN A 8 15.84 6.92 18.75
C GLN A 8 14.50 6.59 18.09
N HIS A 9 13.52 7.49 18.27
CA HIS A 9 12.38 7.55 17.38
C HIS A 9 12.95 7.76 15.98
N THR A 10 12.99 6.72 15.17
CA THR A 10 13.15 6.88 13.74
C THR A 10 11.92 7.64 13.27
N PRO A 11 12.05 8.87 12.74
CA PRO A 11 10.92 9.52 12.15
C PRO A 11 10.48 8.62 11.00
N PHE A 12 9.23 8.16 11.00
CA PHE A 12 8.59 7.67 9.78
C PHE A 12 8.94 8.66 8.68
N PRO A 13 9.44 8.22 7.55
CA PRO A 13 9.94 9.17 6.57
C PRO A 13 8.78 10.02 6.06
N ALA A 14 8.70 11.26 6.52
CA ALA A 14 7.81 12.32 6.04
C ALA A 14 7.83 12.41 4.49
N MET A 15 8.92 11.96 3.90
CA MET A 15 9.09 11.78 2.47
C MET A 15 8.09 10.81 1.83
N ALA A 16 7.57 9.82 2.55
CA ALA A 16 6.55 8.90 2.02
C ALA A 16 5.19 9.59 1.90
N ILE A 17 4.83 10.47 2.85
CA ILE A 17 3.54 11.17 2.85
C ILE A 17 3.51 12.27 1.79
N VAL A 18 4.58 13.04 1.62
CA VAL A 18 4.68 14.05 0.55
C VAL A 18 4.73 13.38 -0.84
N ILE A 19 5.42 12.25 -0.97
CA ILE A 19 5.42 11.45 -2.20
C ILE A 19 4.02 10.87 -2.47
N MET A 20 3.33 10.37 -1.45
CA MET A 20 1.98 9.84 -1.57
C MET A 20 0.96 10.94 -1.92
N MET A 21 1.10 12.14 -1.38
CA MET A 21 0.23 13.27 -1.71
C MET A 21 0.53 13.87 -3.09
N MET A 22 1.80 13.86 -3.54
CA MET A 22 2.15 14.19 -4.93
C MET A 22 1.62 13.16 -5.92
N LEU A 23 1.53 11.88 -5.54
CA LEU A 23 0.93 10.81 -6.33
C LEU A 23 -0.60 10.94 -6.41
N MET A 24 -1.27 11.36 -5.32
CA MET A 24 -2.72 11.58 -5.33
C MET A 24 -3.13 12.73 -6.24
N LEU A 25 -2.35 13.82 -6.32
CA LEU A 25 -2.59 14.92 -7.27
C LEU A 25 -2.27 14.54 -8.72
N GLY A 26 -1.42 13.53 -8.95
CA GLY A 26 -1.12 12.97 -10.28
C GLY A 26 -2.08 11.85 -10.70
N GLY A 27 -2.60 11.06 -9.75
CA GLY A 27 -3.44 9.90 -10.01
C GLY A 27 -4.82 10.21 -10.60
N CYS A 28 -5.40 11.36 -10.26
CA CYS A 28 -6.66 11.79 -10.88
C CYS A 28 -6.53 12.22 -12.35
N GLN A 29 -5.33 12.50 -12.85
CA GLN A 29 -5.12 12.86 -14.27
C GLN A 29 -4.83 11.66 -15.17
N LEU A 30 -4.39 10.52 -14.63
CA LEU A 30 -4.14 9.31 -15.43
C LEU A 30 -5.42 8.69 -16.02
N VAL A 31 -6.59 8.96 -15.45
CA VAL A 31 -7.88 8.57 -16.04
C VAL A 31 -8.39 9.61 -17.06
N ALA A 32 -7.87 10.82 -17.06
CA ALA A 32 -8.35 11.92 -17.90
C ALA A 32 -7.47 12.22 -19.12
N SER A 33 -6.26 11.72 -19.23
CA SER A 33 -5.38 11.94 -20.39
C SER A 33 -5.47 10.89 -21.49
N SER A 34 -6.32 9.88 -21.36
CA SER A 34 -6.83 9.17 -22.54
C SER A 34 -7.81 10.10 -23.26
N SER A 35 -7.28 10.99 -24.11
CA SER A 35 -8.01 11.76 -25.13
C SER A 35 -9.48 12.05 -24.82
N GLY A 36 -9.72 13.15 -24.15
CA GLY A 36 -10.84 14.09 -24.23
C GLY A 36 -12.24 13.63 -24.59
N LEU A 37 -12.77 12.54 -24.05
CA LEU A 37 -14.18 12.19 -24.21
C LEU A 37 -14.83 12.03 -22.84
N SER A 38 -15.59 13.04 -22.44
CA SER A 38 -16.48 12.94 -21.27
C SER A 38 -17.42 11.73 -21.39
N PRO A 39 -17.73 10.98 -20.31
CA PRO A 39 -18.66 9.85 -20.35
C PRO A 39 -20.05 10.18 -20.95
N SER A 40 -20.45 11.44 -20.88
CA SER A 40 -21.71 11.93 -21.44
C SER A 40 -21.70 12.15 -22.95
N THR A 41 -20.52 12.28 -23.59
CA THR A 41 -20.39 12.35 -25.06
C THR A 41 -20.22 10.97 -25.68
N LEU A 42 -19.61 10.00 -24.97
CA LEU A 42 -19.44 8.63 -25.43
C LEU A 42 -20.78 7.85 -25.53
N ALA A 43 -21.80 8.23 -24.76
CA ALA A 43 -23.12 7.60 -24.80
C ALA A 43 -23.95 7.96 -26.08
N LYS A 44 -23.47 8.85 -26.93
CA LYS A 44 -24.15 9.29 -28.16
C LYS A 44 -23.48 8.83 -29.44
N GLU A 45 -22.24 8.35 -29.38
CA GLU A 45 -21.53 7.85 -30.56
C GLU A 45 -21.62 6.32 -30.58
N ASP A 46 -22.05 5.78 -31.72
CA ASP A 46 -22.04 4.34 -31.94
C ASP A 46 -20.60 3.83 -31.89
N PRO A 47 -20.24 2.94 -30.94
CA PRO A 47 -18.85 2.42 -30.81
C PRO A 47 -18.37 1.75 -32.12
N LEU A 48 -19.26 1.36 -33.00
CA LEU A 48 -18.96 0.69 -34.26
C LEU A 48 -18.72 1.66 -35.42
N GLN A 49 -19.00 2.95 -35.25
CA GLN A 49 -18.92 3.94 -36.33
C GLN A 49 -17.49 4.07 -36.91
N TYR A 50 -16.46 3.79 -36.12
CA TYR A 50 -15.05 3.93 -36.51
C TYR A 50 -14.37 2.58 -36.81
N ALA A 51 -15.10 1.47 -36.70
CA ALA A 51 -14.52 0.17 -36.98
C ALA A 51 -14.51 -0.08 -38.50
N PRO A 52 -13.38 -0.53 -39.08
CA PRO A 52 -13.30 -0.77 -40.54
C PRO A 52 -14.29 -1.85 -41.00
N PRO A 53 -14.84 -1.72 -42.20
CA PRO A 53 -15.76 -2.73 -42.74
C PRO A 53 -15.05 -4.04 -43.08
N VAL A 54 -15.72 -5.17 -42.84
CA VAL A 54 -15.24 -6.50 -43.25
C VAL A 54 -15.49 -6.69 -44.76
N THR A 55 -14.42 -6.88 -45.53
CA THR A 55 -14.46 -6.86 -47.01
C THR A 55 -14.30 -8.22 -47.69
N GLN A 56 -14.07 -9.34 -46.95
CA GLN A 56 -13.91 -10.68 -47.55
C GLN A 56 -15.18 -11.52 -47.46
N GLY A 57 -15.37 -12.42 -48.45
CA GLY A 57 -16.58 -13.20 -48.67
C GLY A 57 -17.07 -13.97 -47.43
N LEU A 58 -18.32 -13.72 -47.09
CA LEU A 58 -18.99 -14.29 -45.92
C LEU A 58 -19.86 -15.48 -46.34
N ASP A 59 -19.80 -16.57 -45.61
CA ASP A 59 -20.80 -17.62 -45.68
C ASP A 59 -22.05 -17.28 -44.83
N ALA A 60 -23.09 -18.08 -44.89
CA ALA A 60 -24.36 -17.81 -44.23
C ALA A 60 -24.25 -17.75 -42.71
N GLU A 61 -23.37 -18.56 -42.10
CA GLU A 61 -23.16 -18.60 -40.65
C GLU A 61 -22.36 -17.38 -40.19
N GLY A 62 -21.29 -17.03 -40.91
CA GLY A 62 -20.50 -15.83 -40.62
C GLY A 62 -21.34 -14.55 -40.78
N LEU A 63 -22.17 -14.48 -41.82
CA LEU A 63 -23.10 -13.37 -42.01
C LEU A 63 -24.10 -13.27 -40.84
N SER A 64 -24.62 -14.41 -40.36
CA SER A 64 -25.53 -14.47 -39.21
C SER A 64 -24.87 -13.98 -37.94
N LEU A 65 -23.60 -14.35 -37.68
CA LEU A 65 -22.83 -13.88 -36.51
C LEU A 65 -22.63 -12.37 -36.57
N LEU A 66 -22.21 -11.81 -37.70
CA LEU A 66 -21.97 -10.38 -37.85
C LEU A 66 -23.26 -9.56 -37.74
N ILE A 67 -24.35 -9.98 -38.40
CA ILE A 67 -25.64 -9.30 -38.25
C ILE A 67 -26.14 -9.42 -36.79
N GLY A 68 -25.94 -10.57 -36.16
CA GLY A 68 -26.30 -10.80 -34.77
C GLY A 68 -25.54 -9.84 -33.82
N ALA A 69 -24.24 -9.69 -34.03
CA ALA A 69 -23.37 -8.80 -33.27
C ALA A 69 -23.80 -7.32 -33.42
N GLU A 70 -23.99 -6.86 -34.68
CA GLU A 70 -24.43 -5.50 -34.96
C GLU A 70 -25.79 -5.17 -34.33
N LEU A 71 -26.78 -6.07 -34.49
CA LEU A 71 -28.10 -5.89 -33.89
C LEU A 71 -28.08 -5.93 -32.36
N ALA A 72 -27.20 -6.76 -31.77
CA ALA A 72 -26.99 -6.81 -30.32
C ALA A 72 -26.38 -5.49 -29.80
N ALA A 73 -25.37 -4.98 -30.49
CA ALA A 73 -24.73 -3.70 -30.15
C ALA A 73 -25.73 -2.53 -30.25
N GLN A 74 -26.52 -2.43 -31.32
CA GLN A 74 -27.56 -1.41 -31.51
C GLN A 74 -28.63 -1.45 -30.41
N ARG A 75 -28.87 -2.60 -29.80
CA ARG A 75 -29.82 -2.80 -28.71
C ARG A 75 -29.19 -2.60 -27.33
N GLY A 76 -27.91 -2.23 -27.24
CA GLY A 76 -27.17 -2.08 -26.00
C GLY A 76 -26.75 -3.41 -25.34
N ASN A 77 -26.93 -4.55 -26.03
CA ASN A 77 -26.46 -5.84 -25.53
C ASN A 77 -25.01 -6.08 -25.96
N TYR A 78 -24.09 -5.33 -25.35
CA TYR A 78 -22.68 -5.30 -25.71
C TYR A 78 -21.95 -6.62 -25.40
N GLN A 79 -22.35 -7.33 -24.35
CA GLN A 79 -21.79 -8.63 -24.01
C GLN A 79 -22.05 -9.65 -25.15
N ARG A 80 -23.27 -9.72 -25.62
CA ARG A 80 -23.62 -10.60 -26.75
C ARG A 80 -22.93 -10.18 -28.04
N ALA A 81 -22.88 -8.88 -28.32
CA ALA A 81 -22.21 -8.35 -29.51
C ALA A 81 -20.73 -8.77 -29.54
N SER A 82 -20.01 -8.60 -28.42
CA SER A 82 -18.62 -9.00 -28.27
C SER A 82 -18.42 -10.50 -28.45
N LEU A 83 -19.25 -11.33 -27.83
CA LEU A 83 -19.20 -12.80 -28.00
C LEU A 83 -19.40 -13.24 -29.44
N ASP A 84 -20.36 -12.63 -30.15
CA ASP A 84 -20.67 -12.98 -31.55
C ASP A 84 -19.53 -12.51 -32.49
N TYR A 85 -18.91 -11.34 -32.24
CA TYR A 85 -17.68 -10.91 -32.93
C TYR A 85 -16.50 -11.84 -32.64
N LEU A 86 -16.27 -12.25 -31.38
CA LEU A 86 -15.21 -13.20 -31.05
C LEU A 86 -15.38 -14.54 -31.77
N LYS A 87 -16.61 -15.09 -31.83
CA LYS A 87 -16.90 -16.28 -32.60
C LYS A 87 -16.62 -16.06 -34.09
N ALA A 88 -16.96 -14.90 -34.62
CA ALA A 88 -16.65 -14.55 -35.99
C ALA A 88 -15.14 -14.55 -36.27
N THR A 89 -14.27 -14.12 -35.30
CA THR A 89 -12.80 -14.19 -35.46
C THR A 89 -12.23 -15.60 -35.52
N GLN A 90 -12.94 -16.60 -35.01
CA GLN A 90 -12.52 -18.00 -35.13
C GLN A 90 -12.71 -18.52 -36.56
N ARG A 91 -13.73 -18.04 -37.23
CA ARG A 91 -14.07 -18.41 -38.60
C ARG A 91 -13.34 -17.55 -39.64
N TYR A 92 -13.25 -16.26 -39.35
CA TYR A 92 -12.55 -15.27 -40.17
C TYR A 92 -11.51 -14.57 -39.32
N PRO A 93 -10.23 -15.00 -39.36
CA PRO A 93 -9.18 -14.42 -38.52
C PRO A 93 -8.78 -13.02 -39.06
N ALA A 94 -9.66 -12.05 -38.84
CA ALA A 94 -9.47 -10.66 -39.17
C ALA A 94 -9.33 -9.82 -37.89
N ALA A 95 -8.29 -8.97 -37.84
CA ALA A 95 -8.00 -8.12 -36.68
C ALA A 95 -9.14 -7.15 -36.40
N GLU A 96 -9.79 -6.64 -37.43
CA GLU A 96 -10.94 -5.72 -37.37
C GLU A 96 -12.14 -6.31 -36.61
N LEU A 97 -12.34 -7.62 -36.72
CA LEU A 97 -13.41 -8.29 -35.97
C LEU A 97 -13.07 -8.39 -34.47
N ALA A 98 -11.82 -8.68 -34.17
CA ALA A 98 -11.35 -8.72 -32.78
C ALA A 98 -11.33 -7.31 -32.15
N GLU A 99 -10.97 -6.31 -32.91
CA GLU A 99 -11.10 -4.91 -32.53
C GLU A 99 -12.53 -4.54 -32.16
N ARG A 100 -13.52 -4.88 -33.04
CA ARG A 100 -14.95 -4.69 -32.75
C ARG A 100 -15.40 -5.44 -31.50
N ALA A 101 -14.94 -6.69 -31.32
CA ALA A 101 -15.21 -7.46 -30.12
C ALA A 101 -14.70 -6.74 -28.87
N THR A 102 -13.48 -6.21 -28.93
CA THR A 102 -12.86 -5.46 -27.83
C THR A 102 -13.64 -4.17 -27.53
N PHE A 103 -13.97 -3.38 -28.54
CA PHE A 103 -14.75 -2.15 -28.33
C PHE A 103 -16.12 -2.41 -27.73
N THR A 104 -16.81 -3.47 -28.15
CA THR A 104 -18.10 -3.84 -27.55
C THR A 104 -17.93 -4.41 -26.13
N ALA A 105 -16.87 -5.19 -25.88
CA ALA A 105 -16.58 -5.71 -24.55
C ALA A 105 -16.35 -4.60 -23.49
N ARG A 106 -15.79 -3.46 -23.87
CA ARG A 106 -15.58 -2.31 -22.95
C ARG A 106 -16.88 -1.76 -22.35
N TYR A 107 -18.01 -1.97 -23.01
CA TYR A 107 -19.32 -1.54 -22.53
C TYR A 107 -20.13 -2.70 -21.91
N SER A 108 -19.51 -3.87 -21.76
CA SER A 108 -20.07 -5.00 -21.03
C SER A 108 -19.57 -5.01 -19.58
N ASP A 109 -20.34 -5.61 -18.66
CA ASP A 109 -19.94 -5.74 -17.25
C ASP A 109 -18.94 -6.89 -17.03
N SER A 110 -18.32 -7.43 -18.10
CA SER A 110 -17.43 -8.58 -18.05
C SER A 110 -15.98 -8.20 -18.36
N SER A 111 -15.16 -8.04 -17.34
CA SER A 111 -13.71 -7.81 -17.48
C SER A 111 -13.00 -8.96 -18.20
N GLN A 112 -13.43 -10.20 -17.95
CA GLN A 112 -12.88 -11.38 -18.64
C GLN A 112 -13.14 -11.35 -20.14
N LEU A 113 -14.34 -10.97 -20.56
CA LEU A 113 -14.66 -10.84 -21.98
C LEU A 113 -13.82 -9.76 -22.67
N LEU A 114 -13.55 -8.65 -21.97
CA LEU A 114 -12.67 -7.59 -22.48
C LEU A 114 -11.24 -8.12 -22.64
N LEU A 115 -10.73 -8.86 -21.67
CA LEU A 115 -9.41 -9.48 -21.74
C LEU A 115 -9.33 -10.45 -22.94
N ASP A 116 -10.26 -11.39 -23.05
CA ASP A 116 -10.29 -12.41 -24.12
C ASP A 116 -10.35 -11.75 -25.51
N ALA A 117 -11.19 -10.73 -25.67
CA ALA A 117 -11.32 -10.00 -26.94
C ALA A 117 -10.02 -9.25 -27.29
N THR A 118 -9.39 -8.60 -26.31
CA THR A 118 -8.15 -7.84 -26.52
C THR A 118 -6.97 -8.77 -26.81
N GLN A 119 -6.86 -9.91 -26.12
CA GLN A 119 -5.86 -10.94 -26.43
C GLN A 119 -6.03 -11.49 -27.84
N ARG A 120 -7.29 -11.71 -28.26
CA ARG A 120 -7.57 -12.14 -29.63
C ARG A 120 -7.17 -11.09 -30.66
N TRP A 121 -7.42 -9.81 -30.37
CA TRP A 121 -6.98 -8.70 -31.23
C TRP A 121 -5.46 -8.66 -31.34
N GLN A 122 -4.76 -8.75 -30.22
CA GLN A 122 -3.30 -8.82 -30.17
C GLN A 122 -2.75 -10.00 -31.00
N ALA A 123 -3.36 -11.17 -30.88
CA ALA A 123 -2.93 -12.37 -31.63
C ALA A 123 -3.12 -12.23 -33.15
N LEU A 124 -4.13 -11.47 -33.59
CA LEU A 124 -4.42 -11.24 -35.01
C LEU A 124 -3.67 -10.02 -35.58
N ALA A 125 -3.22 -9.11 -34.73
CA ALA A 125 -2.46 -7.93 -35.11
C ALA A 125 -1.23 -7.77 -34.16
N PRO A 126 -0.23 -8.64 -34.27
CA PRO A 126 0.89 -8.68 -33.30
C PRO A 126 1.74 -7.39 -33.27
N ASP A 127 1.75 -6.65 -34.38
CA ASP A 127 2.51 -5.39 -34.49
C ASP A 127 1.69 -4.15 -34.06
N ALA A 128 0.40 -4.33 -33.77
CA ALA A 128 -0.45 -3.22 -33.34
C ALA A 128 -0.19 -2.85 -31.88
N THR A 129 -0.03 -1.56 -31.60
CA THR A 129 0.21 -1.04 -30.25
C THR A 129 -1.09 -0.85 -29.46
N ALA A 130 -2.21 -0.59 -30.12
CA ALA A 130 -3.49 -0.35 -29.48
C ALA A 130 -3.99 -1.51 -28.57
N PRO A 131 -4.00 -2.79 -29.01
CA PRO A 131 -4.37 -3.90 -28.13
C PRO A 131 -3.36 -4.09 -26.98
N ARG A 132 -2.06 -3.82 -27.22
CA ARG A 132 -1.04 -3.89 -26.15
C ARG A 132 -1.27 -2.85 -25.06
N ARG A 133 -1.61 -1.60 -25.42
CA ARG A 133 -1.94 -0.54 -24.45
C ARG A 133 -3.13 -0.96 -23.57
N LEU A 134 -4.14 -1.53 -24.20
CA LEU A 134 -5.33 -1.99 -23.48
C LEU A 134 -5.03 -3.21 -22.59
N LEU A 135 -4.25 -4.17 -23.07
CA LEU A 135 -3.80 -5.31 -22.25
C LEU A 135 -2.96 -4.83 -21.06
N ALA A 136 -2.03 -3.90 -21.26
CA ALA A 136 -1.25 -3.33 -20.18
C ALA A 136 -2.10 -2.69 -19.09
N ALA A 137 -3.20 -2.03 -19.46
CA ALA A 137 -4.13 -1.44 -18.50
C ALA A 137 -4.98 -2.51 -17.78
N ILE A 138 -5.50 -3.51 -18.51
CA ILE A 138 -6.33 -4.58 -17.94
C ILE A 138 -5.50 -5.44 -16.97
N THR A 139 -4.30 -5.85 -17.36
CA THR A 139 -3.42 -6.69 -16.53
C THR A 139 -2.97 -5.94 -15.28
N LEU A 140 -2.71 -4.64 -15.38
CA LEU A 140 -2.40 -3.81 -14.21
C LEU A 140 -3.58 -3.75 -13.23
N GLN A 141 -4.79 -3.55 -13.73
CA GLN A 141 -6.00 -3.53 -12.89
C GLN A 141 -6.25 -4.89 -12.19
N GLN A 142 -5.77 -5.99 -12.77
CA GLN A 142 -5.84 -7.33 -12.20
C GLN A 142 -4.66 -7.68 -11.27
N GLY A 143 -3.77 -6.72 -10.98
CA GLY A 143 -2.57 -6.97 -10.18
C GLY A 143 -1.47 -7.77 -10.89
N GLN A 144 -1.57 -7.97 -12.20
CA GLN A 144 -0.59 -8.71 -13.01
C GLN A 144 0.51 -7.76 -13.49
N TRP A 145 1.34 -7.31 -12.54
CA TRP A 145 2.35 -6.27 -12.75
C TRP A 145 3.34 -6.57 -13.87
N ILE A 146 3.88 -7.79 -13.88
CA ILE A 146 4.90 -8.21 -14.85
C ILE A 146 4.32 -8.28 -16.25
N GLU A 147 3.11 -8.83 -16.40
CA GLU A 147 2.43 -8.89 -17.69
C GLU A 147 2.14 -7.48 -18.23
N SER A 148 1.71 -6.56 -17.36
CA SER A 148 1.52 -5.16 -17.71
C SER A 148 2.82 -4.49 -18.19
N LEU A 149 3.93 -4.78 -17.52
CA LEU A 149 5.27 -4.30 -17.92
C LEU A 149 5.67 -4.85 -19.28
N GLU A 150 5.54 -6.15 -19.53
CA GLU A 150 5.93 -6.79 -20.80
C GLU A 150 5.14 -6.19 -21.99
N GLN A 151 3.84 -5.89 -21.82
CA GLN A 151 3.06 -5.22 -22.85
C GLN A 151 3.62 -3.81 -23.15
N ARG A 152 3.99 -3.04 -22.13
CA ARG A 152 4.60 -1.71 -22.29
C ARG A 152 5.98 -1.78 -22.93
N LEU A 153 6.81 -2.74 -22.52
CA LEU A 153 8.13 -2.95 -23.13
C LEU A 153 8.03 -3.33 -24.60
N ALA A 154 7.01 -4.11 -24.98
CA ALA A 154 6.75 -4.43 -26.37
C ALA A 154 6.34 -3.19 -27.19
N ILE A 155 5.64 -2.22 -26.60
CA ILE A 155 5.35 -0.92 -27.22
C ILE A 155 6.64 -0.08 -27.32
N ALA A 156 7.44 -0.04 -26.25
CA ALA A 156 8.71 0.70 -26.24
C ALA A 156 9.64 0.30 -27.39
N ARG A 157 9.66 -0.99 -27.79
CA ARG A 157 10.44 -1.48 -28.94
C ARG A 157 10.00 -0.88 -30.28
N THR A 158 8.79 -0.35 -30.39
CA THR A 158 8.30 0.34 -31.59
C THR A 158 8.69 1.82 -31.62
N GLY A 159 9.27 2.36 -30.54
CA GLY A 159 9.61 3.76 -30.39
C GLY A 159 8.42 4.66 -30.00
N GLU A 160 7.27 4.06 -29.64
CA GLU A 160 6.12 4.80 -29.13
C GLU A 160 6.21 5.00 -27.61
N ASP A 161 5.55 6.06 -27.13
CA ASP A 161 5.41 6.35 -25.69
C ASP A 161 4.67 5.23 -24.94
N THR A 162 5.16 4.87 -23.75
CA THR A 162 4.78 3.62 -23.05
C THR A 162 4.23 3.79 -21.65
N ASP A 163 4.25 4.98 -21.09
CA ASP A 163 3.83 5.24 -19.71
C ASP A 163 4.54 4.34 -18.65
N LEU A 164 5.81 3.96 -18.89
CA LEU A 164 6.58 3.14 -17.95
C LEU A 164 6.88 3.89 -16.65
N THR A 165 7.14 5.18 -16.74
CA THR A 165 7.30 6.06 -15.55
C THR A 165 6.03 6.01 -14.69
N ALA A 166 4.84 6.08 -15.30
CA ALA A 166 3.57 5.99 -14.58
C ALA A 166 3.36 4.61 -13.93
N LEU A 167 3.77 3.53 -14.61
CA LEU A 167 3.74 2.18 -14.02
C LEU A 167 4.66 2.10 -12.80
N ALA A 168 5.87 2.64 -12.87
CA ALA A 168 6.82 2.65 -11.75
C ALA A 168 6.27 3.46 -10.55
N GLU A 169 5.73 4.66 -10.80
CA GLU A 169 5.10 5.48 -9.76
C GLU A 169 3.92 4.75 -9.10
N PHE A 170 3.09 4.08 -9.89
CA PHE A 170 1.95 3.31 -9.37
C PHE A 170 2.42 2.09 -8.56
N ALA A 171 3.44 1.35 -9.04
CA ALA A 171 4.00 0.22 -8.32
C ALA A 171 4.60 0.63 -6.96
N ILE A 172 5.26 1.78 -6.90
CA ILE A 172 5.80 2.33 -5.64
C ILE A 172 4.66 2.68 -4.67
N ALA A 173 3.58 3.29 -5.18
CA ALA A 173 2.45 3.70 -4.35
C ALA A 173 1.66 2.51 -3.77
N GLU A 174 1.49 1.45 -4.56
CA GLU A 174 0.69 0.27 -4.20
C GLU A 174 1.52 -0.89 -3.61
N ASN A 175 2.78 -0.64 -3.26
CA ASN A 175 3.72 -1.68 -2.78
C ASN A 175 3.80 -2.88 -3.74
N GLY A 176 3.88 -2.62 -5.03
CA GLY A 176 4.03 -3.65 -6.06
C GLY A 176 5.39 -4.37 -6.00
N PRO A 177 5.61 -5.38 -6.85
CA PRO A 177 6.83 -6.19 -6.86
C PRO A 177 8.01 -5.43 -7.50
N LEU A 178 8.53 -4.39 -6.80
CA LEU A 178 9.54 -3.47 -7.34
C LEU A 178 10.83 -4.17 -7.83
N PRO A 179 11.40 -5.18 -7.11
CA PRO A 179 12.59 -5.87 -7.58
C PRO A 179 12.36 -6.59 -8.92
N ASP A 180 11.24 -7.30 -9.07
CA ASP A 180 10.94 -8.06 -10.28
C ASP A 180 10.72 -7.13 -11.48
N LEU A 181 10.02 -6.00 -11.26
CA LEU A 181 9.82 -4.97 -12.28
C LEU A 181 11.14 -4.36 -12.71
N LEU A 182 12.02 -4.04 -11.77
CA LEU A 182 13.33 -3.47 -12.05
C LEU A 182 14.23 -4.44 -12.81
N ASP A 183 14.27 -5.70 -12.42
CA ASP A 183 15.07 -6.71 -13.10
C ASP A 183 14.65 -6.91 -14.56
N ARG A 184 13.34 -6.96 -14.82
CA ARG A 184 12.81 -7.04 -16.19
C ARG A 184 13.15 -5.79 -17.00
N LEU A 185 13.03 -4.62 -16.40
CA LEU A 185 13.35 -3.35 -17.05
C LEU A 185 14.87 -3.24 -17.35
N ARG A 186 15.74 -3.68 -16.44
CA ARG A 186 17.20 -3.72 -16.64
C ARG A 186 17.59 -4.66 -17.79
N VAL A 187 16.97 -5.82 -17.88
CA VAL A 187 17.18 -6.74 -19.03
C VAL A 187 16.82 -6.04 -20.33
N TYR A 188 15.70 -5.33 -20.36
CA TYR A 188 15.30 -4.55 -21.53
C TYR A 188 16.31 -3.44 -21.86
N LEU A 189 16.74 -2.63 -20.89
CA LEU A 189 17.65 -1.49 -21.07
C LEU A 189 19.08 -1.91 -21.52
N THR A 190 19.49 -3.15 -21.23
CA THR A 190 20.79 -3.70 -21.63
C THR A 190 20.75 -4.45 -22.96
N SER A 191 19.57 -4.59 -23.59
CA SER A 191 19.41 -5.26 -24.87
C SER A 191 20.01 -4.44 -26.02
N PRO A 192 20.68 -5.07 -27.01
CA PRO A 192 21.27 -4.37 -28.17
C PRO A 192 20.24 -3.63 -29.05
N GLU A 193 18.96 -3.95 -28.92
CA GLU A 193 17.88 -3.35 -29.71
C GLU A 193 17.48 -1.95 -29.20
N THR A 194 18.12 -1.46 -28.12
CA THR A 194 17.70 -0.29 -27.35
C THR A 194 18.48 0.99 -27.62
N ASP A 195 19.31 1.04 -28.67
CA ASP A 195 20.15 2.23 -28.98
C ASP A 195 19.35 3.51 -29.30
N ASN A 196 18.06 3.37 -29.66
CA ASN A 196 17.15 4.50 -29.97
C ASN A 196 16.02 4.67 -28.94
N LEU A 197 16.21 4.24 -27.70
CA LEU A 197 15.16 4.34 -26.68
C LEU A 197 14.86 5.79 -26.28
N GLN A 198 13.59 6.02 -26.01
CA GLN A 198 13.08 7.21 -25.34
C GLN A 198 13.60 7.28 -23.88
N SER A 199 13.44 8.44 -23.25
CA SER A 199 13.85 8.68 -21.86
C SER A 199 12.99 7.91 -20.83
N ASP A 200 11.72 7.65 -21.15
CA ASP A 200 10.73 7.05 -20.23
C ASP A 200 11.17 5.73 -19.57
N PRO A 201 11.72 4.72 -20.28
CA PRO A 201 12.21 3.49 -19.64
C PRO A 201 13.34 3.72 -18.63
N TRP A 202 14.22 4.67 -18.91
CA TRP A 202 15.33 5.03 -18.00
C TRP A 202 14.84 5.77 -16.76
N VAL A 203 13.84 6.65 -16.91
CA VAL A 203 13.21 7.35 -15.79
C VAL A 203 12.45 6.36 -14.90
N ALA A 204 11.72 5.40 -15.51
CA ALA A 204 11.04 4.34 -14.78
C ALA A 204 12.01 3.49 -13.96
N ALA A 205 13.16 3.09 -14.55
CA ALA A 205 14.19 2.36 -13.83
C ALA A 205 14.74 3.18 -12.66
N ALA A 206 15.05 4.45 -12.88
CA ALA A 206 15.54 5.33 -11.82
C ALA A 206 14.57 5.47 -10.65
N LEU A 207 13.27 5.55 -10.90
CA LEU A 207 12.25 5.61 -9.83
C LEU A 207 12.21 4.33 -9.00
N LEU A 208 12.27 3.16 -9.64
CA LEU A 208 12.33 1.87 -8.95
C LEU A 208 13.63 1.73 -8.15
N GLU A 209 14.77 2.12 -8.75
CA GLU A 209 16.08 2.12 -8.08
C GLU A 209 16.10 3.06 -6.86
N MET A 210 15.49 4.23 -6.96
CA MET A 210 15.33 5.15 -5.83
C MET A 210 14.50 4.53 -4.70
N ALA A 211 13.39 3.87 -5.04
CA ALA A 211 12.52 3.23 -4.07
C ALA A 211 13.20 2.05 -3.35
N LEU A 212 14.10 1.34 -4.06
CA LEU A 212 14.90 0.24 -3.50
C LEU A 212 16.20 0.72 -2.81
N GLY A 213 16.45 2.04 -2.74
CA GLY A 213 17.63 2.60 -2.11
C GLY A 213 18.91 2.54 -2.95
N GLU A 214 18.82 2.11 -4.22
CA GLU A 214 19.95 1.98 -5.15
C GLU A 214 20.32 3.34 -5.80
N THR A 215 20.65 4.33 -4.97
CA THR A 215 20.82 5.74 -5.41
C THR A 215 21.84 5.94 -6.51
N ARG A 216 22.95 5.18 -6.52
CA ARG A 216 23.98 5.28 -7.58
C ARG A 216 23.48 4.75 -8.92
N ALA A 217 22.68 3.68 -8.90
CA ALA A 217 22.07 3.14 -10.12
C ALA A 217 21.05 4.15 -10.66
N ALA A 218 20.22 4.73 -9.79
CA ALA A 218 19.27 5.78 -10.16
C ALA A 218 19.93 7.00 -10.81
N GLU A 219 21.10 7.44 -10.31
CA GLU A 219 21.86 8.51 -10.94
C GLU A 219 22.31 8.16 -12.36
N ALA A 220 22.83 6.94 -12.55
CA ALA A 220 23.26 6.46 -13.86
C ALA A 220 22.08 6.33 -14.85
N SER A 221 20.93 5.84 -14.37
CA SER A 221 19.71 5.73 -15.16
C SER A 221 19.18 7.11 -15.59
N LEU A 222 19.14 8.11 -14.69
CA LEU A 222 18.74 9.48 -15.04
C LEU A 222 19.73 10.17 -15.99
N GLU A 223 21.03 9.92 -15.84
CA GLU A 223 22.01 10.44 -16.79
C GLU A 223 21.82 9.82 -18.19
N SER A 224 21.51 8.51 -18.26
CA SER A 224 21.17 7.85 -19.52
C SER A 224 19.89 8.40 -20.14
N ALA A 225 18.86 8.69 -19.32
CA ALA A 225 17.65 9.38 -19.78
C ALA A 225 17.94 10.77 -20.33
N ARG A 226 18.84 11.53 -19.69
CA ARG A 226 19.22 12.89 -20.10
C ARG A 226 19.91 12.97 -21.46
N GLN A 227 20.56 11.88 -21.88
CA GLN A 227 21.22 11.79 -23.19
C GLN A 227 20.25 11.54 -24.34
N ARG A 228 18.97 11.40 -24.08
CA ARG A 228 17.92 11.16 -25.08
C ARG A 228 17.36 12.48 -25.61
N GLU A 229 16.74 12.42 -26.81
CA GLU A 229 16.19 13.61 -27.47
C GLU A 229 14.85 14.06 -26.87
N ASP A 230 14.12 13.15 -26.23
CA ASP A 230 12.77 13.34 -25.68
C ASP A 230 12.79 13.71 -24.18
N ILE A 231 13.64 14.64 -23.78
CA ILE A 231 13.70 15.11 -22.39
C ILE A 231 12.36 15.69 -21.96
N GLY A 232 11.66 14.95 -21.07
CA GLY A 232 10.34 15.32 -20.57
C GLY A 232 10.34 15.76 -19.10
N ARG A 233 9.18 16.19 -18.63
CA ARG A 233 8.96 16.60 -17.23
C ARG A 233 9.28 15.50 -16.23
N SER A 234 9.00 14.23 -16.56
CA SER A 234 9.25 13.07 -15.70
C SER A 234 10.73 12.95 -15.33
N LEU A 235 11.65 13.24 -16.27
CA LEU A 235 13.09 13.26 -15.99
C LEU A 235 13.45 14.31 -14.93
N TRP A 236 12.93 15.53 -15.08
CA TRP A 236 13.22 16.59 -14.13
C TRP A 236 12.61 16.35 -12.76
N LEU A 237 11.40 15.79 -12.70
CA LEU A 237 10.76 15.36 -11.44
C LEU A 237 11.59 14.30 -10.72
N ALA A 238 11.99 13.24 -11.42
CA ALA A 238 12.81 12.17 -10.84
C ALA A 238 14.19 12.71 -10.41
N THR A 239 14.82 13.59 -11.23
CA THR A 239 16.11 14.20 -10.88
C THR A 239 16.01 15.10 -9.64
N ALA A 240 14.93 15.89 -9.51
CA ALA A 240 14.71 16.72 -8.34
C ALA A 240 14.46 15.87 -7.08
N ARG A 241 13.66 14.82 -7.19
CA ARG A 241 13.41 13.85 -6.09
C ARG A 241 14.70 13.16 -5.63
N LEU A 242 15.51 12.68 -6.58
CA LEU A 242 16.80 12.06 -6.27
C LEU A 242 17.75 13.05 -5.57
N GLY A 243 17.81 14.30 -6.05
CA GLY A 243 18.60 15.35 -5.39
C GLY A 243 18.18 15.63 -3.96
N LEU A 244 16.87 15.60 -3.65
CA LEU A 244 16.37 15.71 -2.28
C LEU A 244 16.76 14.49 -1.44
N GLN A 245 16.60 13.28 -1.98
CA GLN A 245 16.92 12.02 -1.31
C GLN A 245 18.42 11.90 -0.98
N THR A 246 19.28 12.32 -1.89
CA THR A 246 20.74 12.30 -1.74
C THR A 246 21.31 13.55 -1.07
N GLN A 247 20.45 14.48 -0.67
CA GLN A 247 20.81 15.77 -0.07
C GLN A 247 21.63 16.68 -1.01
N ASP A 248 21.64 16.41 -2.32
CA ASP A 248 22.16 17.33 -3.33
C ASP A 248 21.09 18.37 -3.70
N TYR A 249 20.85 19.27 -2.76
CA TYR A 249 19.83 20.33 -2.92
C TYR A 249 20.13 21.28 -4.09
N THR A 250 21.37 21.36 -4.52
CA THR A 250 21.74 22.17 -5.71
C THR A 250 21.22 21.54 -6.98
N LYS A 251 21.41 20.22 -7.12
CA LYS A 251 20.88 19.42 -8.23
C LYS A 251 19.34 19.41 -8.23
N ALA A 252 18.72 19.23 -7.03
CA ALA A 252 17.28 19.26 -6.88
C ALA A 252 16.69 20.61 -7.33
N ARG A 253 17.28 21.73 -6.88
CA ARG A 253 16.86 23.09 -7.26
C ARG A 253 16.95 23.33 -8.76
N GLN A 254 18.06 22.92 -9.38
CA GLN A 254 18.25 23.08 -10.80
C GLN A 254 17.20 22.28 -11.58
N ALA A 255 17.00 21.01 -11.24
CA ALA A 255 16.02 20.15 -11.92
C ALA A 255 14.58 20.69 -11.78
N ALA A 256 14.21 21.17 -10.59
CA ALA A 256 12.90 21.78 -10.39
C ALA A 256 12.70 23.04 -11.23
N ARG A 257 13.73 23.87 -11.41
CA ARG A 257 13.69 25.06 -12.27
C ARG A 257 13.62 24.73 -13.75
N GLU A 258 14.32 23.70 -14.21
CA GLU A 258 14.22 23.21 -15.59
C GLU A 258 12.79 22.72 -15.89
N GLY A 259 12.17 21.97 -14.96
CA GLY A 259 10.79 21.56 -15.11
C GLY A 259 9.79 22.72 -15.14
N LEU A 260 10.02 23.77 -14.34
CA LEU A 260 9.19 24.99 -14.33
C LEU A 260 9.39 25.87 -15.57
N ALA A 261 10.49 25.69 -16.32
CA ALA A 261 10.69 26.43 -17.56
C ALA A 261 9.65 26.07 -18.64
N ASP A 262 9.21 24.81 -18.66
CA ASP A 262 8.18 24.32 -19.59
C ASP A 262 6.76 24.66 -19.11
N ASP A 263 6.52 24.56 -17.81
CA ASP A 263 5.22 24.86 -17.18
C ASP A 263 5.43 25.56 -15.83
N PRO A 264 5.41 26.91 -15.83
CA PRO A 264 5.65 27.70 -14.62
C PRO A 264 4.61 27.51 -13.51
N GLN A 265 3.51 26.81 -13.80
CA GLN A 265 2.43 26.56 -12.83
C GLN A 265 2.32 25.08 -12.42
N ASP A 266 3.25 24.22 -12.83
CA ASP A 266 3.23 22.81 -12.39
C ASP A 266 3.50 22.72 -10.87
N VAL A 267 2.42 22.39 -10.14
CA VAL A 267 2.37 22.30 -8.66
C VAL A 267 3.49 21.41 -8.12
N ARG A 268 3.81 20.32 -8.82
CA ARG A 268 4.79 19.32 -8.37
C ARG A 268 6.20 19.94 -8.30
N PHE A 269 6.58 20.68 -9.31
CA PHE A 269 7.88 21.37 -9.32
C PHE A 269 7.94 22.53 -8.34
N ILE A 270 6.83 23.28 -8.16
CA ILE A 270 6.78 24.37 -7.19
C ILE A 270 6.97 23.81 -5.77
N LEU A 271 6.31 22.69 -5.45
CA LEU A 271 6.49 22.00 -4.16
C LEU A 271 7.91 21.50 -3.96
N LEU A 272 8.50 20.82 -4.97
CA LEU A 272 9.88 20.36 -4.91
C LEU A 272 10.87 21.52 -4.76
N LEU A 273 10.62 22.63 -5.45
CA LEU A 273 11.44 23.83 -5.33
C LEU A 273 11.31 24.45 -3.94
N ALA A 274 10.09 24.57 -3.41
CA ALA A 274 9.85 25.08 -2.06
C ALA A 274 10.58 24.22 -1.02
N GLN A 275 10.43 22.90 -1.08
CA GLN A 275 11.11 21.97 -0.19
C GLN A 275 12.64 22.10 -0.31
N THR A 276 13.13 22.19 -1.54
CA THR A 276 14.57 22.35 -1.78
C THR A 276 15.11 23.67 -1.21
N GLU A 277 14.38 24.77 -1.38
CA GLU A 277 14.78 26.08 -0.82
C GLU A 277 14.72 26.06 0.72
N ILE A 278 13.78 25.35 1.33
CA ILE A 278 13.73 25.11 2.79
C ILE A 278 15.01 24.37 3.24
N ARG A 279 15.35 23.27 2.57
CA ARG A 279 16.56 22.48 2.87
C ARG A 279 17.86 23.23 2.67
N LEU A 280 17.87 24.23 1.77
CA LEU A 280 18.98 25.15 1.57
C LEU A 280 19.01 26.31 2.59
N GLY A 281 18.03 26.41 3.49
CA GLY A 281 17.89 27.52 4.44
C GLY A 281 17.31 28.79 3.83
N ASN A 282 16.81 28.76 2.60
CA ASN A 282 16.25 29.92 1.87
C ASN A 282 14.75 30.08 2.14
N LEU A 283 14.35 30.19 3.40
CA LEU A 283 12.95 30.21 3.82
C LEU A 283 12.12 31.28 3.10
N THR A 284 12.68 32.48 2.87
CA THR A 284 11.98 33.55 2.14
C THR A 284 11.64 33.16 0.70
N ALA A 285 12.55 32.46 0.02
CA ALA A 285 12.30 31.99 -1.34
C ALA A 285 11.23 30.90 -1.36
N ALA A 286 11.27 29.98 -0.40
CA ALA A 286 10.23 28.95 -0.22
C ALA A 286 8.85 29.56 0.01
N GLN A 287 8.75 30.54 0.91
CA GLN A 287 7.49 31.26 1.19
C GLN A 287 6.96 32.02 -0.06
N GLN A 288 7.84 32.59 -0.88
CA GLN A 288 7.43 33.22 -2.13
C GLN A 288 6.81 32.20 -3.10
N GLN A 289 7.43 31.03 -3.26
CA GLN A 289 6.90 29.96 -4.12
C GLN A 289 5.55 29.45 -3.63
N THR A 290 5.41 29.18 -2.32
CA THR A 290 4.18 28.66 -1.74
C THR A 290 3.04 29.70 -1.78
N ASN A 291 3.33 31.00 -1.56
CA ASN A 291 2.34 32.06 -1.68
C ASN A 291 1.86 32.23 -3.13
N GLN A 292 2.79 32.23 -4.09
CA GLN A 292 2.43 32.29 -5.51
C GLN A 292 1.55 31.11 -5.92
N LEU A 293 1.84 29.91 -5.40
CA LEU A 293 1.03 28.72 -5.64
C LEU A 293 -0.39 28.88 -5.12
N LEU A 294 -0.54 29.39 -3.90
CA LEU A 294 -1.86 29.63 -3.28
C LEU A 294 -2.65 30.75 -3.99
N GLU A 295 -1.99 31.78 -4.51
CA GLU A 295 -2.64 32.85 -5.27
C GLU A 295 -3.17 32.37 -6.62
N ASN A 296 -2.45 31.45 -7.28
CA ASN A 296 -2.81 30.95 -8.60
C ASN A 296 -3.84 29.80 -8.56
N HIS A 297 -3.98 29.09 -7.45
CA HIS A 297 -4.87 27.94 -7.31
C HIS A 297 -6.06 28.28 -6.40
N GLN A 298 -7.24 28.45 -7.00
CA GLN A 298 -8.51 28.75 -6.32
C GLN A 298 -9.13 27.51 -5.63
N GLY A 299 -8.41 26.73 -4.93
CA GLY A 299 -8.91 25.52 -4.28
C GLY A 299 -8.18 25.25 -2.98
N GLY A 300 -7.86 26.29 -2.34
CA GLY A 300 -6.85 26.55 -1.37
C GLY A 300 -6.78 25.73 -0.09
N ASP A 301 -7.83 25.06 0.39
CA ASP A 301 -7.79 24.50 1.74
C ASP A 301 -6.90 23.25 1.82
N GLU A 302 -7.04 22.29 0.92
CA GLU A 302 -6.19 21.09 0.90
C GLU A 302 -4.73 21.42 0.58
N LEU A 303 -4.50 22.29 -0.41
CA LEU A 303 -3.16 22.75 -0.75
C LEU A 303 -2.52 23.49 0.42
N ARG A 304 -3.28 24.33 1.12
CA ARG A 304 -2.82 25.06 2.29
C ARG A 304 -2.43 24.15 3.44
N LEU A 305 -3.22 23.10 3.68
CA LEU A 305 -2.92 22.06 4.66
C LEU A 305 -1.62 21.30 4.29
N ALA A 306 -1.49 20.90 3.03
CA ALA A 306 -0.28 20.21 2.55
C ALA A 306 0.98 21.06 2.67
N LEU A 307 0.88 22.35 2.38
CA LEU A 307 2.01 23.28 2.54
C LEU A 307 2.35 23.53 4.01
N ALA A 308 1.34 23.61 4.88
CA ALA A 308 1.56 23.75 6.32
C ALA A 308 2.27 22.51 6.90
N GLU A 309 1.85 21.31 6.46
CA GLU A 309 2.50 20.06 6.82
C GLU A 309 3.96 20.02 6.33
N LEU A 310 4.21 20.38 5.06
CA LEU A 310 5.56 20.46 4.52
C LEU A 310 6.49 21.34 5.39
N TYR A 311 6.04 22.54 5.78
CA TYR A 311 6.84 23.41 6.63
C TYR A 311 7.05 22.81 8.03
N LEU A 312 6.04 22.16 8.58
CA LEU A 312 6.13 21.54 9.91
C LEU A 312 7.11 20.37 9.90
N ASP A 313 7.04 19.50 8.90
CA ASP A 313 7.94 18.35 8.72
C ASP A 313 9.39 18.78 8.54
N GLU A 314 9.61 19.90 7.89
CA GLU A 314 10.94 20.49 7.71
C GLU A 314 11.41 21.31 8.93
N GLY A 315 10.62 21.35 10.02
CA GLY A 315 10.97 22.00 11.29
C GLY A 315 10.71 23.51 11.35
N TYR A 316 9.79 24.03 10.53
CA TYR A 316 9.43 25.44 10.49
C TYR A 316 7.97 25.68 10.91
N PRO A 317 7.66 25.63 12.21
CA PRO A 317 6.27 25.76 12.71
C PRO A 317 5.65 27.14 12.45
N GLU A 318 6.44 28.23 12.40
CA GLU A 318 5.89 29.57 12.20
C GLU A 318 5.30 29.78 10.80
N PRO A 319 5.95 29.43 9.67
CA PRO A 319 5.31 29.43 8.36
C PRO A 319 4.10 28.50 8.28
N ALA A 320 4.16 27.32 8.88
CA ALA A 320 3.03 26.40 8.96
C ALA A 320 1.83 27.05 9.66
N GLN A 321 2.04 27.69 10.79
CA GLN A 321 1.01 28.42 11.54
C GLN A 321 0.39 29.54 10.71
N GLN A 322 1.18 30.31 9.96
CA GLN A 322 0.67 31.38 9.08
C GLN A 322 -0.28 30.81 8.01
N LEU A 323 0.05 29.66 7.44
CA LEU A 323 -0.78 28.97 6.46
C LEU A 323 -2.10 28.48 7.06
N LEU A 324 -2.14 28.14 8.35
CA LEU A 324 -3.32 27.64 9.05
C LEU A 324 -4.22 28.76 9.63
N GLN A 325 -3.74 30.00 9.71
CA GLN A 325 -4.50 31.14 10.23
C GLN A 325 -5.90 31.32 9.59
N PRO A 326 -6.08 31.15 8.27
CA PRO A 326 -7.40 31.28 7.66
C PRO A 326 -8.45 30.28 8.14
N PHE A 327 -8.03 29.14 8.71
CA PHE A 327 -8.97 28.15 9.28
C PHE A 327 -9.48 28.54 10.66
N ILE A 328 -8.70 29.33 11.40
CA ILE A 328 -9.07 29.72 12.76
C ILE A 328 -10.27 30.66 12.71
N GLY A 329 -11.39 30.25 13.33
CA GLY A 329 -12.64 31.02 13.35
C GLY A 329 -13.59 30.72 12.21
N GLN A 330 -13.29 29.78 11.32
CA GLN A 330 -14.27 29.25 10.37
C GLN A 330 -15.31 28.38 11.09
N PRO A 331 -16.56 28.32 10.59
CA PRO A 331 -17.62 27.49 11.18
C PRO A 331 -17.33 26.00 11.11
N GLN A 332 -16.56 25.57 10.11
CA GLN A 332 -16.11 24.20 9.89
C GLN A 332 -14.61 24.23 9.59
N VAL A 333 -13.82 23.79 10.54
CA VAL A 333 -12.37 23.63 10.40
C VAL A 333 -12.10 22.16 10.07
N PRO A 334 -11.31 21.85 9.03
CA PRO A 334 -10.92 20.48 8.73
C PRO A 334 -10.15 19.85 9.90
N ASP A 335 -10.41 18.58 10.21
CA ASP A 335 -9.75 17.86 11.31
C ASP A 335 -8.23 17.87 11.16
N ARG A 336 -7.73 17.76 9.94
CA ARG A 336 -6.29 17.86 9.63
C ARG A 336 -5.68 19.21 10.06
N ALA A 337 -6.44 20.32 9.96
CA ALA A 337 -5.97 21.61 10.45
C ALA A 337 -5.81 21.62 11.98
N TYR A 338 -6.71 20.96 12.71
CA TYR A 338 -6.59 20.81 14.15
C TYR A 338 -5.38 19.93 14.53
N ILE A 339 -5.14 18.86 13.79
CA ILE A 339 -3.95 18.01 13.99
C ILE A 339 -2.67 18.82 13.81
N LEU A 340 -2.55 19.55 12.70
CA LEU A 340 -1.36 20.37 12.41
C LEU A 340 -1.17 21.51 13.43
N LEU A 341 -2.25 22.17 13.85
CA LEU A 341 -2.19 23.20 14.93
C LEU A 341 -1.77 22.58 16.25
N GLY A 342 -2.22 21.36 16.55
CA GLY A 342 -1.78 20.59 17.70
C GLY A 342 -0.31 20.28 17.66
N GLU A 343 0.20 19.81 16.53
CA GLU A 343 1.64 19.52 16.33
C GLU A 343 2.51 20.79 16.42
N ILE A 344 2.05 21.91 15.86
CA ILE A 344 2.73 23.20 15.99
C ILE A 344 2.80 23.63 17.47
N ALA A 345 1.68 23.55 18.18
CA ALA A 345 1.65 23.89 19.61
C ALA A 345 2.56 22.94 20.43
N ARG A 346 2.60 21.63 20.09
CA ARG A 346 3.52 20.67 20.71
C ARG A 346 4.98 21.04 20.44
N ALA A 347 5.33 21.38 19.20
CA ALA A 347 6.69 21.80 18.83
C ALA A 347 7.10 23.08 19.60
N ASN A 348 6.16 23.98 19.84
CA ASN A 348 6.36 25.22 20.62
C ASN A 348 6.32 24.99 22.15
N GLN A 349 6.15 23.74 22.61
CA GLN A 349 5.99 23.38 24.03
C GLN A 349 4.73 23.98 24.69
N GLU A 350 3.73 24.32 23.91
CA GLU A 350 2.44 24.83 24.37
C GLU A 350 1.46 23.67 24.62
N ILE A 351 1.80 22.81 25.59
CA ILE A 351 1.16 21.51 25.83
C ILE A 351 -0.37 21.60 25.99
N ASP A 352 -0.86 22.60 26.74
CA ASP A 352 -2.30 22.74 26.97
C ASP A 352 -3.04 23.23 25.71
N ASN A 353 -2.41 24.06 24.87
CA ASN A 353 -2.96 24.45 23.58
C ASN A 353 -2.99 23.26 22.60
N ALA A 354 -1.92 22.48 22.55
CA ALA A 354 -1.87 21.27 21.72
C ALA A 354 -2.98 20.28 22.11
N LEU A 355 -3.20 20.05 23.41
CA LEU A 355 -4.28 19.21 23.92
C LEU A 355 -5.65 19.72 23.48
N LEU A 356 -5.89 21.05 23.52
CA LEU A 356 -7.13 21.64 23.07
C LEU A 356 -7.36 21.42 21.57
N TYR A 357 -6.33 21.57 20.74
CA TYR A 357 -6.44 21.35 19.30
C TYR A 357 -6.71 19.86 18.97
N PHE A 358 -5.95 18.92 19.55
CA PHE A 358 -6.19 17.50 19.32
C PHE A 358 -7.60 17.04 19.74
N ARG A 359 -8.17 17.67 20.76
CA ARG A 359 -9.57 17.40 21.19
C ARG A 359 -10.64 17.92 20.22
N GLN A 360 -10.33 18.88 19.35
CA GLN A 360 -11.29 19.38 18.35
C GLN A 360 -11.49 18.40 17.18
N VAL A 361 -10.58 17.44 16.98
CA VAL A 361 -10.71 16.44 15.92
C VAL A 361 -11.99 15.64 16.13
N SER A 362 -12.83 15.64 15.08
CA SER A 362 -14.16 15.01 15.08
C SER A 362 -14.08 13.49 15.10
N GLU A 363 -15.20 12.84 15.41
CA GLU A 363 -15.35 11.38 15.26
C GLU A 363 -15.16 10.98 13.80
N GLY A 364 -14.25 10.01 13.56
CA GLY A 364 -13.83 9.55 12.24
C GLY A 364 -12.46 8.86 12.31
N ASP A 365 -11.81 8.71 11.16
CA ASP A 365 -10.55 7.98 11.03
C ASP A 365 -9.40 8.63 11.82
N ASP A 366 -9.38 9.95 11.91
CA ASP A 366 -8.36 10.73 12.62
C ASP A 366 -8.61 10.84 14.13
N PHE A 367 -9.77 10.38 14.63
CA PHE A 367 -10.18 10.56 16.02
C PHE A 367 -9.23 9.87 16.99
N ILE A 368 -9.03 8.56 16.88
CA ILE A 368 -8.12 7.79 17.75
C ILE A 368 -6.66 8.24 17.58
N PRO A 369 -6.13 8.44 16.35
CA PRO A 369 -4.79 9.00 16.15
C PRO A 369 -4.56 10.34 16.85
N ALA A 370 -5.53 11.25 16.83
CA ALA A 370 -5.40 12.54 17.51
C ALA A 370 -5.35 12.39 19.05
N ARG A 371 -6.16 11.47 19.62
CA ARG A 371 -6.16 11.17 21.07
C ARG A 371 -4.85 10.48 21.48
N ALA A 372 -4.30 9.63 20.64
CA ALA A 372 -2.99 9.02 20.87
C ALA A 372 -1.90 10.10 20.94
N ARG A 373 -1.82 11.00 19.94
CA ARG A 373 -0.85 12.12 19.95
C ARG A 373 -0.96 12.98 21.20
N ALA A 374 -2.20 13.26 21.64
CA ALA A 374 -2.43 14.04 22.86
C ALA A 374 -1.94 13.32 24.13
N ALA A 375 -2.19 12.02 24.22
CA ALA A 375 -1.77 11.20 25.35
C ALA A 375 -0.24 11.05 25.39
N ASP A 376 0.40 10.70 24.27
CA ASP A 376 1.87 10.60 24.14
C ASP A 376 2.54 11.91 24.54
N MET A 377 2.06 13.03 24.00
CA MET A 377 2.57 14.35 24.34
C MET A 377 2.51 14.62 25.85
N LEU A 378 1.41 14.26 26.52
CA LEU A 378 1.28 14.42 27.96
C LEU A 378 2.28 13.54 28.71
N ILE A 379 2.47 12.30 28.28
CA ILE A 379 3.40 11.37 28.92
C ILE A 379 4.85 11.81 28.71
N ASP A 380 5.24 12.21 27.50
CA ASP A 380 6.56 12.76 27.19
C ASP A 380 6.93 13.95 28.09
N ASN A 381 5.91 14.73 28.47
CA ASN A 381 6.05 15.85 29.40
C ASN A 381 5.87 15.45 30.89
N GLN A 382 6.00 14.15 31.20
CA GLN A 382 5.88 13.60 32.57
C GLN A 382 4.49 13.79 33.21
N ARG A 383 3.45 13.94 32.40
CA ARG A 383 2.06 14.16 32.83
C ARG A 383 1.20 12.89 32.65
N LEU A 384 1.73 11.70 33.00
CA LEU A 384 1.03 10.42 32.87
C LEU A 384 -0.37 10.42 33.51
N ILE A 385 -0.51 11.04 34.70
CA ILE A 385 -1.81 11.12 35.40
C ILE A 385 -2.82 11.90 34.54
N ASP A 386 -2.38 12.98 33.91
CA ASP A 386 -3.23 13.81 33.04
C ASP A 386 -3.59 13.06 31.76
N ALA A 387 -2.64 12.30 31.15
CA ALA A 387 -2.90 11.47 29.98
C ALA A 387 -3.98 10.42 30.27
N ARG A 388 -3.88 9.71 31.37
CA ARG A 388 -4.88 8.71 31.82
C ARG A 388 -6.24 9.37 32.13
N ALA A 389 -6.24 10.53 32.79
CA ALA A 389 -7.46 11.28 33.05
C ALA A 389 -8.13 11.75 31.74
N PHE A 390 -7.33 12.22 30.78
CA PHE A 390 -7.76 12.63 29.46
C PHE A 390 -8.44 11.46 28.72
N LEU A 391 -7.74 10.32 28.53
CA LEU A 391 -8.29 9.16 27.83
C LEU A 391 -9.56 8.63 28.50
N ARG A 392 -9.62 8.63 29.83
CA ARG A 392 -10.82 8.24 30.56
C ARG A 392 -11.98 9.19 30.29
N ILE A 393 -11.75 10.50 30.23
CA ILE A 393 -12.80 11.49 29.92
C ILE A 393 -13.29 11.33 28.49
N GLU A 394 -12.36 11.16 27.53
CA GLU A 394 -12.69 11.00 26.13
C GLU A 394 -13.53 9.73 25.89
N ARG A 395 -13.16 8.57 26.48
CA ARG A 395 -13.96 7.34 26.32
C ARG A 395 -15.34 7.39 26.97
N MET A 396 -15.51 8.20 28.02
CA MET A 396 -16.82 8.41 28.63
C MET A 396 -17.70 9.37 27.83
N ALA A 397 -17.10 10.23 27.03
CA ALA A 397 -17.79 11.19 26.19
C ALA A 397 -18.14 10.62 24.80
N HIS A 398 -17.43 9.59 24.35
CA HIS A 398 -17.52 9.03 23.00
C HIS A 398 -17.74 7.51 23.05
N ASP A 399 -18.95 7.08 23.37
CA ASP A 399 -19.33 5.66 23.51
C ASP A 399 -18.87 4.76 22.34
N PRO A 400 -18.98 5.15 21.07
CA PRO A 400 -18.52 4.30 19.95
C PRO A 400 -17.03 3.97 19.99
N TYR A 401 -16.21 4.81 20.62
CA TYR A 401 -14.77 4.69 20.71
C TYR A 401 -14.28 4.21 22.08
N TYR A 402 -15.21 3.79 22.96
CA TYR A 402 -14.87 3.41 24.33
C TYR A 402 -13.77 2.36 24.38
N ASN A 403 -13.96 1.25 23.68
CA ASN A 403 -12.99 0.15 23.67
C ASN A 403 -11.66 0.54 22.99
N SER A 404 -11.71 1.28 21.89
CA SER A 404 -10.49 1.75 21.19
C SER A 404 -9.64 2.66 22.08
N LEU A 405 -10.26 3.59 22.81
CA LEU A 405 -9.56 4.47 23.75
C LEU A 405 -9.07 3.72 24.99
N LEU A 406 -9.77 2.67 25.41
CA LEU A 406 -9.32 1.80 26.49
C LEU A 406 -8.08 0.99 26.08
N MET A 407 -8.10 0.41 24.87
CA MET A 407 -6.95 -0.29 24.33
C MET A 407 -5.76 0.64 24.18
N LEU A 408 -5.98 1.86 23.72
CA LEU A 408 -4.94 2.89 23.65
C LEU A 408 -4.32 3.18 25.04
N GLU A 409 -5.15 3.30 26.11
CA GLU A 409 -4.60 3.49 27.47
C GLU A 409 -3.80 2.28 27.93
N ILE A 410 -4.24 1.05 27.63
CA ILE A 410 -3.53 -0.18 27.96
C ILE A 410 -2.19 -0.23 27.22
N GLN A 411 -2.18 -0.02 25.90
CA GLN A 411 -0.98 -0.01 25.07
C GLN A 411 0.04 1.00 25.60
N LEU A 412 -0.38 2.23 25.85
CA LEU A 412 0.50 3.26 26.39
C LEU A 412 1.09 2.87 27.76
N LEU A 413 0.31 2.25 28.64
CA LEU A 413 0.82 1.76 29.90
C LEU A 413 1.91 0.70 29.72
N ASP A 414 1.76 -0.20 28.75
CA ASP A 414 2.75 -1.22 28.43
C ASP A 414 4.03 -0.62 27.85
N GLU A 415 3.92 0.31 26.88
CA GLU A 415 5.05 1.00 26.27
C GLU A 415 5.91 1.74 27.31
N TYR A 416 5.28 2.24 28.36
CA TYR A 416 5.99 2.89 29.48
C TYR A 416 6.35 1.92 30.63
N GLY A 417 6.25 0.60 30.42
CA GLY A 417 6.63 -0.43 31.38
C GLY A 417 5.70 -0.55 32.60
N LEU A 418 4.49 -0.02 32.51
CA LEU A 418 3.48 -0.03 33.58
C LEU A 418 2.50 -1.17 33.43
N THR A 419 3.00 -2.35 33.04
CA THR A 419 2.21 -3.56 32.73
C THR A 419 1.21 -3.92 33.80
N GLN A 420 1.60 -3.85 35.09
CA GLN A 420 0.68 -4.15 36.21
C GLN A 420 -0.50 -3.16 36.30
N GLU A 421 -0.32 -1.93 35.85
CA GLU A 421 -1.40 -0.94 35.82
C GLU A 421 -2.34 -1.19 34.64
N ALA A 422 -1.80 -1.63 33.51
CA ALA A 422 -2.56 -2.09 32.35
C ALA A 422 -3.44 -3.29 32.73
N ASP A 423 -2.87 -4.30 33.39
CA ASP A 423 -3.62 -5.47 33.87
C ASP A 423 -4.76 -5.10 34.82
N ARG A 424 -4.48 -4.24 35.82
CA ARG A 424 -5.51 -3.76 36.74
C ARG A 424 -6.61 -2.95 36.05
N LEU A 425 -6.27 -2.23 34.99
CA LEU A 425 -7.23 -1.48 34.20
C LEU A 425 -8.14 -2.45 33.45
N LEU A 426 -7.56 -3.43 32.78
CA LEU A 426 -8.27 -4.46 32.01
C LEU A 426 -9.18 -5.30 32.92
N ASP A 427 -8.68 -5.77 34.07
CA ASP A 427 -9.48 -6.53 35.06
C ASP A 427 -10.67 -5.74 35.59
N ARG A 428 -10.45 -4.44 35.87
CA ARG A 428 -11.52 -3.56 36.35
C ARG A 428 -12.62 -3.37 35.29
N GLU A 429 -12.24 -3.20 34.04
CA GLU A 429 -13.21 -3.05 32.97
C GLU A 429 -13.94 -4.37 32.69
N LEU A 430 -13.25 -5.52 32.70
CA LEU A 430 -13.87 -6.84 32.61
C LEU A 430 -14.80 -7.14 33.81
N ALA A 431 -14.50 -6.59 35.00
CA ALA A 431 -15.44 -6.72 36.14
C ALA A 431 -16.76 -5.96 35.90
N ARG A 432 -16.77 -4.93 35.04
CA ARG A 432 -17.96 -4.18 34.64
C ARG A 432 -18.71 -4.82 33.47
N THR A 433 -17.95 -5.32 32.48
CA THR A 433 -18.43 -5.95 31.27
C THR A 433 -17.82 -7.35 31.10
N PRO A 434 -18.24 -8.33 31.91
CA PRO A 434 -17.54 -9.59 32.01
C PRO A 434 -17.52 -10.44 30.73
N ASP A 435 -18.42 -10.15 29.79
CA ASP A 435 -18.61 -10.89 28.55
C ASP A 435 -18.19 -10.06 27.31
N ASP A 436 -17.44 -8.97 27.51
CA ASP A 436 -16.89 -8.19 26.40
C ASP A 436 -15.78 -8.99 25.71
N SER A 437 -16.05 -9.37 24.45
CA SER A 437 -15.16 -10.25 23.68
C SER A 437 -13.80 -9.63 23.40
N ALA A 438 -13.71 -8.31 23.16
CA ALA A 438 -12.45 -7.62 22.90
C ALA A 438 -11.56 -7.61 24.15
N LEU A 439 -12.15 -7.34 25.32
CA LEU A 439 -11.43 -7.33 26.60
C LEU A 439 -11.00 -8.74 27.03
N LEU A 440 -11.85 -9.75 26.80
CA LEU A 440 -11.52 -11.15 27.06
C LEU A 440 -10.36 -11.60 26.18
N TYR A 441 -10.39 -11.28 24.88
CA TYR A 441 -9.30 -11.60 23.96
C TYR A 441 -7.99 -10.92 24.38
N GLN A 442 -8.04 -9.63 24.70
CA GLN A 442 -6.87 -8.88 25.15
C GLN A 442 -6.26 -9.48 26.42
N ARG A 443 -7.08 -9.85 27.43
CA ARG A 443 -6.57 -10.48 28.65
C ARG A 443 -6.01 -11.88 28.37
N ALA A 444 -6.65 -12.63 27.49
CA ALA A 444 -6.15 -13.94 27.10
C ALA A 444 -4.76 -13.87 26.44
N MET A 445 -4.53 -12.90 25.53
CA MET A 445 -3.22 -12.72 24.90
C MET A 445 -2.14 -12.29 25.90
N ARG A 446 -2.47 -11.39 26.81
CA ARG A 446 -1.55 -10.99 27.91
C ARG A 446 -1.23 -12.14 28.87
N ALA A 447 -2.21 -13.00 29.16
CA ALA A 447 -2.02 -14.20 29.96
C ALA A 447 -1.09 -15.19 29.25
N TRP A 448 -1.25 -15.36 27.94
CA TRP A 448 -0.37 -16.19 27.12
C TRP A 448 1.07 -15.66 27.15
N GLU A 449 1.29 -14.36 26.91
CA GLU A 449 2.62 -13.71 27.00
C GLU A 449 3.26 -13.87 28.39
N ALA A 450 2.46 -13.88 29.45
CA ALA A 450 2.90 -14.12 30.82
C ALA A 450 3.11 -15.61 31.17
N GLY A 451 2.79 -16.54 30.24
CA GLY A 451 2.84 -17.99 30.45
C GLY A 451 1.67 -18.55 31.30
N ASP A 452 0.62 -17.76 31.55
CA ASP A 452 -0.59 -18.21 32.26
C ASP A 452 -1.62 -18.79 31.28
N ILE A 453 -1.33 -20.01 30.82
CA ILE A 453 -2.14 -20.72 29.84
C ILE A 453 -3.54 -21.03 30.38
N GLU A 454 -3.70 -21.23 31.71
CA GLU A 454 -5.01 -21.52 32.32
C GLU A 454 -5.94 -20.30 32.22
N GLN A 455 -5.44 -19.11 32.51
CA GLN A 455 -6.22 -17.88 32.39
C GLN A 455 -6.56 -17.60 30.92
N MET A 456 -5.60 -17.75 30.01
CA MET A 456 -5.78 -17.56 28.57
C MET A 456 -6.91 -18.47 28.05
N GLU A 457 -6.84 -19.77 28.34
CA GLU A 457 -7.86 -20.76 27.94
C GLU A 457 -9.25 -20.42 28.52
N THR A 458 -9.30 -19.99 29.77
CA THR A 458 -10.55 -19.60 30.44
C THR A 458 -11.21 -18.42 29.71
N ASP A 459 -10.46 -17.42 29.37
CA ASP A 459 -10.97 -16.21 28.72
C ASP A 459 -11.41 -16.50 27.28
N LEU A 460 -10.59 -17.22 26.49
CA LEU A 460 -10.95 -17.59 25.12
C LEU A 460 -12.17 -18.50 25.07
N LYS A 461 -12.31 -19.47 25.99
CA LYS A 461 -13.52 -20.30 26.10
C LYS A 461 -14.75 -19.49 26.45
N ARG A 462 -14.62 -18.50 27.34
CA ARG A 462 -15.72 -17.59 27.66
C ARG A 462 -16.11 -16.74 26.46
N LEU A 463 -15.12 -16.20 25.73
CA LEU A 463 -15.36 -15.49 24.50
C LEU A 463 -16.11 -16.36 23.48
N LEU A 464 -15.61 -17.57 23.22
CA LEU A 464 -16.22 -18.51 22.27
C LEU A 464 -17.61 -19.02 22.70
N ALA A 465 -17.93 -18.96 23.97
CA ALA A 465 -19.30 -19.26 24.45
C ALA A 465 -20.30 -18.18 23.99
N ASN A 466 -19.85 -16.93 23.85
CA ASN A 466 -20.64 -15.80 23.36
C ASN A 466 -20.59 -15.65 21.84
N GLU A 467 -19.41 -15.88 21.25
CA GLU A 467 -19.10 -15.75 19.83
C GLU A 467 -18.48 -17.06 19.29
N PRO A 468 -19.27 -18.11 19.04
CA PRO A 468 -18.73 -19.41 18.62
C PRO A 468 -17.98 -19.41 17.30
N ASP A 469 -18.23 -18.41 16.45
CA ASP A 469 -17.64 -18.23 15.12
C ASP A 469 -16.57 -17.11 15.09
N ASN A 470 -15.98 -16.78 16.25
CA ASN A 470 -14.86 -15.84 16.28
C ASN A 470 -13.57 -16.55 15.85
N ALA A 471 -13.17 -16.34 14.59
CA ALA A 471 -12.03 -17.02 13.97
C ALA A 471 -10.71 -16.76 14.73
N ASN A 472 -10.48 -15.54 15.22
CA ASN A 472 -9.27 -15.19 15.94
C ASN A 472 -9.16 -15.93 17.27
N ALA A 473 -10.27 -16.02 18.03
CA ALA A 473 -10.29 -16.73 19.30
C ALA A 473 -10.16 -18.25 19.11
N LEU A 474 -10.78 -18.81 18.07
CA LEU A 474 -10.63 -20.21 17.70
C LEU A 474 -9.18 -20.52 17.33
N ASN A 475 -8.56 -19.66 16.51
CA ASN A 475 -7.18 -19.82 16.10
C ASN A 475 -6.22 -19.70 17.28
N ALA A 476 -6.35 -18.65 18.10
CA ALA A 476 -5.48 -18.44 19.26
C ALA A 476 -5.54 -19.60 20.25
N LEU A 477 -6.74 -20.08 20.56
CA LEU A 477 -6.89 -21.25 21.45
C LEU A 477 -6.30 -22.52 20.82
N GLY A 478 -6.61 -22.77 19.54
CA GLY A 478 -6.13 -23.94 18.82
C GLY A 478 -4.60 -23.95 18.67
N TYR A 479 -4.01 -22.82 18.30
CA TYR A 479 -2.56 -22.65 18.18
C TYR A 479 -1.85 -22.94 19.51
N THR A 480 -2.28 -22.30 20.60
CA THR A 480 -1.67 -22.51 21.92
C THR A 480 -1.77 -23.96 22.40
N LEU A 481 -2.91 -24.61 22.18
CA LEU A 481 -3.06 -26.04 22.52
C LEU A 481 -2.09 -26.94 21.71
N ALA A 482 -1.80 -26.57 20.47
CA ALA A 482 -0.86 -27.30 19.63
C ALA A 482 0.58 -27.01 20.03
N ASP A 483 0.91 -25.74 20.27
CA ASP A 483 2.26 -25.29 20.55
C ASP A 483 2.76 -25.78 21.91
N GLU A 484 1.99 -25.62 22.97
CA GLU A 484 2.29 -26.10 24.31
C GLU A 484 2.28 -27.64 24.41
N ASN A 485 1.90 -28.35 23.34
CA ASN A 485 1.83 -29.81 23.28
C ASN A 485 1.14 -30.43 24.51
N LEU A 486 0.04 -29.84 24.92
CA LEU A 486 -0.71 -30.28 26.06
C LEU A 486 -1.23 -31.72 25.82
N ASP A 487 -0.83 -32.64 26.68
CA ASP A 487 -1.05 -34.08 26.54
C ASP A 487 -2.48 -34.45 26.09
N GLY A 488 -2.59 -35.01 24.87
CA GLY A 488 -3.85 -35.56 24.33
C GLY A 488 -4.83 -34.52 23.77
N ARG A 489 -4.42 -33.22 23.60
CA ARG A 489 -5.33 -32.16 23.13
C ARG A 489 -5.08 -31.71 21.67
N LEU A 490 -4.16 -32.36 20.94
CA LEU A 490 -3.89 -32.01 19.54
C LEU A 490 -5.12 -32.18 18.63
N ASP A 491 -5.99 -33.15 18.89
CA ASP A 491 -7.26 -33.31 18.15
C ASP A 491 -8.25 -32.17 18.43
N GLU A 492 -8.23 -31.60 19.65
CA GLU A 492 -9.03 -30.42 20.00
C GLU A 492 -8.46 -29.19 19.29
N ALA A 493 -7.14 -29.00 19.35
CA ALA A 493 -6.41 -27.93 18.64
C ALA A 493 -6.76 -27.93 17.14
N GLN A 494 -6.65 -29.09 16.50
CA GLN A 494 -6.97 -29.23 15.08
C GLN A 494 -8.40 -28.80 14.77
N ARG A 495 -9.39 -29.27 15.52
CA ARG A 495 -10.79 -28.90 15.27
C ARG A 495 -11.04 -27.40 15.40
N LEU A 496 -10.38 -26.72 16.35
CA LEU A 496 -10.51 -25.29 16.55
C LEU A 496 -9.89 -24.52 15.37
N ILE A 497 -8.70 -24.92 14.94
CA ILE A 497 -8.00 -24.28 13.81
C ILE A 497 -8.74 -24.58 12.49
N GLU A 498 -9.23 -25.81 12.27
CA GLU A 498 -10.06 -26.14 11.10
C GLU A 498 -11.32 -25.27 11.05
N ARG A 499 -11.96 -25.01 12.19
CA ARG A 499 -13.10 -24.10 12.24
C ARG A 499 -12.70 -22.65 11.97
N ALA A 500 -11.55 -22.19 12.47
CA ALA A 500 -11.01 -20.88 12.14
C ALA A 500 -10.74 -20.77 10.63
N TYR A 501 -10.18 -21.81 10.01
CA TYR A 501 -9.92 -21.86 8.57
C TYR A 501 -11.21 -21.81 7.73
N GLU A 502 -12.29 -22.48 8.16
CA GLU A 502 -13.59 -22.36 7.48
C GLU A 502 -14.11 -20.91 7.46
N LEU A 503 -13.80 -20.12 8.49
CA LEU A 503 -14.26 -18.74 8.67
C LEU A 503 -13.32 -17.73 8.00
N ALA A 504 -12.03 -18.00 7.99
CA ALA A 504 -10.98 -17.13 7.47
C ALA A 504 -9.92 -17.93 6.68
N PRO A 505 -10.24 -18.42 5.45
CA PRO A 505 -9.39 -19.36 4.71
C PRO A 505 -8.10 -18.75 4.14
N ASP A 506 -8.04 -17.42 4.04
CA ASP A 506 -6.89 -16.69 3.50
C ASP A 506 -6.09 -15.95 4.58
N ASP A 507 -6.46 -16.13 5.86
CA ASP A 507 -5.73 -15.51 6.98
C ASP A 507 -4.39 -16.24 7.20
N PRO A 508 -3.24 -15.55 7.08
CA PRO A 508 -1.93 -16.17 7.19
C PRO A 508 -1.65 -16.79 8.56
N ALA A 509 -2.18 -16.23 9.67
CA ALA A 509 -2.04 -16.80 11.00
C ALA A 509 -2.83 -18.11 11.16
N VAL A 510 -3.98 -18.20 10.51
CA VAL A 510 -4.78 -19.44 10.49
C VAL A 510 -4.09 -20.50 9.62
N LEU A 511 -3.55 -20.11 8.47
CA LEU A 511 -2.78 -21.01 7.60
C LEU A 511 -1.52 -21.55 8.30
N ASP A 512 -0.80 -20.69 9.03
CA ASP A 512 0.35 -21.07 9.85
C ASP A 512 -0.06 -22.07 10.94
N SER A 513 -1.11 -21.77 11.69
CA SER A 513 -1.64 -22.66 12.73
C SER A 513 -2.07 -24.02 12.19
N MET A 514 -2.66 -24.06 10.97
CA MET A 514 -2.96 -25.33 10.26
C MET A 514 -1.68 -26.13 10.00
N GLY A 515 -0.63 -25.49 9.54
CA GLY A 515 0.67 -26.11 9.34
C GLY A 515 1.26 -26.60 10.67
N TRP A 516 1.26 -25.75 11.66
CA TRP A 516 1.83 -26.06 12.97
C TRP A 516 1.16 -27.25 13.66
N VAL A 517 -0.16 -27.33 13.67
CA VAL A 517 -0.88 -28.47 14.28
C VAL A 517 -0.56 -29.81 13.58
N TYR A 518 -0.42 -29.83 12.24
CA TYR A 518 0.00 -31.04 11.53
C TYR A 518 1.44 -31.42 11.86
N TYR A 519 2.34 -30.45 11.99
CA TYR A 519 3.71 -30.71 12.44
C TYR A 519 3.74 -31.33 13.82
N ARG A 520 3.01 -30.77 14.79
CA ARG A 520 2.91 -31.26 16.16
C ARG A 520 2.25 -32.67 16.25
N GLN A 521 1.44 -33.03 15.27
CA GLN A 521 0.88 -34.39 15.13
C GLN A 521 1.85 -35.39 14.48
N GLY A 522 3.03 -34.94 14.04
CA GLY A 522 4.04 -35.77 13.40
C GLY A 522 3.83 -35.97 11.89
N ASP A 523 3.12 -35.07 11.22
CA ASP A 523 2.94 -35.05 9.75
C ASP A 523 3.60 -33.81 9.12
N PRO A 524 4.94 -33.72 9.10
CA PRO A 524 5.64 -32.57 8.58
C PRO A 524 5.44 -32.35 7.07
N GLN A 525 5.04 -33.41 6.34
CA GLN A 525 4.77 -33.27 4.90
C GLN A 525 3.50 -32.48 4.63
N ARG A 526 2.44 -32.69 5.42
CA ARG A 526 1.21 -31.89 5.33
C ARG A 526 1.41 -30.49 5.88
N ALA A 527 2.21 -30.36 6.94
CA ALA A 527 2.55 -29.06 7.53
C ALA A 527 3.20 -28.13 6.50
N LEU A 528 4.12 -28.66 5.68
CA LEU A 528 4.86 -27.89 4.67
C LEU A 528 3.92 -27.14 3.71
N ASP A 529 2.92 -27.84 3.15
CA ASP A 529 2.00 -27.23 2.18
C ASP A 529 1.24 -26.03 2.76
N TRP A 530 0.88 -26.09 4.06
CA TRP A 530 0.19 -25.00 4.75
C TRP A 530 1.12 -23.84 5.08
N LEU A 531 2.31 -24.12 5.58
CA LEU A 531 3.30 -23.09 5.94
C LEU A 531 3.86 -22.36 4.71
N GLU A 532 4.07 -23.05 3.60
CA GLU A 532 4.44 -22.41 2.33
C GLU A 532 3.34 -21.44 1.84
N ARG A 533 2.07 -21.82 2.00
CA ARG A 533 0.93 -20.93 1.69
C ARG A 533 0.88 -19.74 2.64
N ALA A 534 1.02 -19.95 3.93
CA ALA A 534 1.04 -18.89 4.93
C ALA A 534 2.15 -17.87 4.62
N PHE A 535 3.36 -18.36 4.39
CA PHE A 535 4.53 -17.54 4.08
C PHE A 535 4.41 -16.79 2.75
N ALA A 536 3.74 -17.39 1.75
CA ALA A 536 3.47 -16.71 0.48
C ALA A 536 2.50 -15.53 0.62
N VAL A 537 1.54 -15.61 1.57
CA VAL A 537 0.60 -14.52 1.86
C VAL A 537 1.29 -13.44 2.70
N MET A 538 1.98 -13.84 3.75
CA MET A 538 2.68 -12.95 4.69
C MET A 538 4.05 -13.52 5.03
N PRO A 539 5.15 -12.98 4.46
CA PRO A 539 6.51 -13.39 4.81
C PRO A 539 6.94 -12.81 6.17
N ASP A 540 6.36 -13.35 7.23
CA ASP A 540 6.64 -13.01 8.63
C ASP A 540 7.69 -13.94 9.23
N GLN A 541 8.39 -13.47 10.29
CA GLN A 541 9.47 -14.21 10.94
C GLN A 541 9.00 -15.44 11.73
N GLU A 542 7.80 -15.41 12.32
CA GLU A 542 7.23 -16.53 13.07
C GLU A 542 6.85 -17.65 12.11
N ILE A 543 6.11 -17.31 11.03
CA ILE A 543 5.76 -18.25 9.95
C ILE A 543 7.03 -18.86 9.33
N ALA A 544 8.06 -18.05 9.14
CA ALA A 544 9.32 -18.52 8.60
C ALA A 544 10.08 -19.45 9.55
N ALA A 545 10.02 -19.21 10.86
CA ALA A 545 10.60 -20.09 11.87
C ALA A 545 9.92 -21.48 11.84
N HIS A 546 8.58 -21.52 11.81
CA HIS A 546 7.83 -22.74 11.66
C HIS A 546 8.15 -23.48 10.37
N LEU A 547 8.19 -22.76 9.24
CA LEU A 547 8.54 -23.31 7.93
C LEU A 547 9.97 -23.89 7.93
N ALA A 548 10.94 -23.17 8.50
CA ALA A 548 12.33 -23.62 8.59
C ALA A 548 12.48 -24.86 9.47
N GLU A 549 11.74 -24.94 10.57
CA GLU A 549 11.71 -26.12 11.46
C GLU A 549 11.16 -27.35 10.72
N VAL A 550 10.04 -27.20 10.00
CA VAL A 550 9.44 -28.27 9.20
C VAL A 550 10.34 -28.70 8.04
N LEU A 551 10.97 -27.76 7.34
CA LEU A 551 11.96 -28.09 6.30
C LEU A 551 13.14 -28.87 6.87
N HIS A 552 13.62 -28.51 8.05
CA HIS A 552 14.68 -29.24 8.72
C HIS A 552 14.29 -30.69 9.04
N GLU A 553 13.11 -30.89 9.61
CA GLU A 553 12.59 -32.22 9.94
C GLU A 553 12.45 -33.12 8.68
N LEU A 554 12.11 -32.52 7.54
CA LEU A 554 12.03 -33.16 6.23
C LEU A 554 13.41 -33.41 5.58
N GLY A 555 14.52 -33.04 6.25
CA GLY A 555 15.88 -33.17 5.71
C GLY A 555 16.28 -32.08 4.69
N ARG A 556 15.46 -31.04 4.50
CA ARG A 556 15.70 -29.90 3.58
C ARG A 556 16.41 -28.74 4.30
N SER A 557 17.42 -29.04 5.11
CA SER A 557 18.08 -28.06 5.97
C SER A 557 18.80 -26.94 5.22
N GLU A 558 19.21 -27.14 3.97
CA GLU A 558 19.80 -26.09 3.13
C GLU A 558 18.75 -25.02 2.80
N GLU A 559 17.55 -25.43 2.42
CA GLU A 559 16.46 -24.50 2.13
C GLU A 559 16.01 -23.73 3.39
N ALA A 560 16.00 -24.40 4.54
CA ALA A 560 15.75 -23.74 5.82
C ALA A 560 16.80 -22.65 6.12
N ARG A 561 18.09 -22.92 5.91
CA ARG A 561 19.15 -21.91 6.10
C ARG A 561 19.04 -20.74 5.14
N GLU A 562 18.73 -20.99 3.87
CA GLU A 562 18.52 -19.94 2.87
C GLU A 562 17.35 -19.03 3.24
N LEU A 563 16.26 -19.61 3.77
CA LEU A 563 15.11 -18.85 4.27
C LEU A 563 15.51 -17.96 5.45
N ILE A 564 16.16 -18.52 6.45
CA ILE A 564 16.65 -17.80 7.64
C ILE A 564 17.63 -16.68 7.26
N ASP A 565 18.64 -16.97 6.42
CA ASP A 565 19.63 -15.98 5.96
C ASP A 565 18.97 -14.79 5.26
N ARG A 566 17.96 -15.05 4.45
CA ARG A 566 17.19 -14.00 3.76
C ARG A 566 16.49 -13.07 4.75
N LEU A 567 15.85 -13.61 5.78
CA LEU A 567 15.12 -12.82 6.78
C LEU A 567 16.04 -12.01 7.67
N ILE A 568 17.14 -12.61 8.15
CA ILE A 568 18.15 -11.90 8.96
C ILE A 568 18.74 -10.70 8.21
N ARG A 569 18.87 -10.79 6.88
CA ARG A 569 19.35 -9.66 6.07
C ARG A 569 18.29 -8.57 5.85
N GLN A 570 17.01 -8.89 5.97
CA GLN A 570 15.91 -7.95 5.73
C GLN A 570 15.48 -7.18 6.98
N THR A 571 15.66 -7.75 8.16
CA THR A 571 15.23 -7.18 9.44
C THR A 571 16.41 -7.04 10.42
N SER A 572 16.37 -6.01 11.25
CA SER A 572 17.37 -5.80 12.30
C SER A 572 17.06 -6.57 13.59
N GLU A 573 15.82 -7.01 13.77
CA GLU A 573 15.36 -7.76 14.95
C GLU A 573 14.55 -8.97 14.45
N HIS A 574 14.89 -10.16 14.93
CA HIS A 574 14.28 -11.42 14.47
C HIS A 574 14.11 -12.43 15.63
N PRO A 575 13.33 -12.08 16.69
CA PRO A 575 13.24 -12.88 17.89
C PRO A 575 12.74 -14.32 17.66
N ALA A 576 11.78 -14.55 16.77
CA ALA A 576 11.29 -15.90 16.46
C ALA A 576 12.38 -16.77 15.79
N ILE A 577 13.19 -16.17 14.93
CA ILE A 577 14.34 -16.86 14.30
C ILE A 577 15.43 -17.13 15.33
N ASP A 578 15.70 -16.18 16.23
CA ASP A 578 16.70 -16.35 17.30
C ASP A 578 16.32 -17.51 18.23
N GLU A 579 15.04 -17.58 18.63
CA GLU A 579 14.52 -18.69 19.42
C GLU A 579 14.63 -20.04 18.69
N LEU A 580 14.32 -20.07 17.38
CA LEU A 580 14.52 -21.27 16.56
C LEU A 580 16.00 -21.68 16.54
N LEU A 581 16.92 -20.74 16.37
CA LEU A 581 18.36 -21.02 16.31
C LEU A 581 18.94 -21.44 17.67
N GLU A 582 18.35 -21.01 18.80
CA GLU A 582 18.69 -21.54 20.13
C GLU A 582 18.32 -23.02 20.24
N ARG A 583 17.17 -23.44 19.72
CA ARG A 583 16.70 -24.84 19.72
C ARG A 583 17.41 -25.68 18.65
N LEU A 584 17.70 -25.12 17.48
CA LEU A 584 18.29 -25.79 16.32
C LEU A 584 19.53 -25.03 15.80
N PRO A 585 20.67 -25.01 16.53
CA PRO A 585 21.85 -24.22 16.16
C PRO A 585 22.48 -24.59 14.82
N ASN A 586 22.22 -25.79 14.33
CA ASN A 586 22.68 -26.28 13.01
C ASN A 586 21.94 -25.67 11.81
N LEU A 587 20.92 -24.86 12.04
CA LEU A 587 20.25 -24.05 11.04
C LEU A 587 20.83 -22.64 10.90
N ALA A 588 21.78 -22.25 11.73
CA ALA A 588 22.46 -20.98 11.57
C ALA A 588 23.13 -20.88 10.18
N PRO A 589 22.96 -19.74 9.47
CA PRO A 589 23.50 -19.54 8.13
C PRO A 589 25.04 -19.49 8.06
#